data_f9fe6a7f46669c558c53414b549e5904
#
_entry.id   f9fe6a7f46669c558c53414b549e5904
#
_cell.length_a   1.000
_cell.length_b   1.000
_cell.length_c   1.000
_cell.angle_alpha   90.00
_cell.angle_beta   90.00
_cell.angle_gamma   90.00
#
_symmetry.space_group_name_H-M   'P 1'
#
loop_
_entity.id
_entity.type
_entity.pdbx_description
1 polymer ?
#
loop_
_entity_poly.entity_id
_entity_poly.type
_entity_poly.pdbx_seq_one_letter_code
_entity_poly.pdbx_strand_id
1 'polypeptide(L)'
;MLQDTENVFYVSSASIWEVAIKHSARPDEIPVTAEQMIRFCRNSGIWELPVQFRHSQAVSSLPPHHNDPFDRMLVAQAREEGLSLLSHDRQLPPYGEFVIFV
;
A
#
# COMPACT_ATOMS: atom_id res chain seq x y z
N MET A 1 -3.78 3.38 0.04
CA MET A 1 -4.32 3.13 1.41
C MET A 1 -5.32 2.00 1.37
N LEU A 2 -5.38 1.22 2.41
CA LEU A 2 -6.24 0.05 2.52
C LEU A 2 -7.38 0.34 3.50
N GLN A 3 -8.56 -0.21 3.23
CA GLN A 3 -9.75 0.06 4.03
C GLN A 3 -10.58 -1.22 4.16
N ASP A 4 -11.08 -1.49 5.37
CA ASP A 4 -12.05 -2.58 5.58
C ASP A 4 -13.49 -2.10 5.40
N THR A 5 -14.45 -3.04 5.54
CA THR A 5 -15.86 -2.74 5.36
C THR A 5 -16.46 -1.86 6.46
N GLU A 6 -15.76 -1.70 7.58
CA GLU A 6 -16.18 -0.87 8.72
C GLU A 6 -15.51 0.51 8.72
N ASN A 7 -14.86 0.88 7.60
CA ASN A 7 -14.15 2.14 7.41
C ASN A 7 -12.92 2.32 8.30
N VAL A 8 -12.29 1.22 8.72
CA VAL A 8 -10.97 1.27 9.34
C VAL A 8 -9.91 1.33 8.26
N PHE A 9 -8.96 2.26 8.40
CA PHE A 9 -7.90 2.46 7.44
C PHE A 9 -6.60 1.83 7.89
N TYR A 10 -5.84 1.32 6.92
CA TYR A 10 -4.54 0.68 7.14
C TYR A 10 -3.52 1.24 6.17
N VAL A 11 -2.28 1.30 6.62
CA VAL A 11 -1.13 1.58 5.77
C VAL A 11 -0.19 0.38 5.84
N SER A 12 0.22 -0.10 4.67
CA SER A 12 1.17 -1.21 4.59
C SER A 12 2.55 -0.79 5.08
N SER A 13 3.23 -1.68 5.79
CA SER A 13 4.65 -1.49 6.11
C SER A 13 5.50 -1.32 4.84
N ALA A 14 5.07 -1.91 3.71
CA ALA A 14 5.73 -1.71 2.43
C ALA A 14 5.66 -0.26 1.94
N SER A 15 4.56 0.46 2.22
CA SER A 15 4.42 1.86 1.86
C SER A 15 5.37 2.76 2.66
N ILE A 16 5.58 2.44 3.92
CA ILE A 16 6.55 3.15 4.76
C ILE A 16 7.97 2.89 4.25
N TRP A 17 8.27 1.66 3.89
CA TRP A 17 9.56 1.29 3.28
C TRP A 17 9.81 2.05 1.97
N GLU A 18 8.79 2.14 1.12
CA GLU A 18 8.87 2.89 -0.13
C GLU A 18 9.22 4.36 0.12
N VAL A 19 8.53 4.99 1.09
CA VAL A 19 8.81 6.39 1.48
C VAL A 19 10.26 6.53 1.97
N ALA A 20 10.72 5.60 2.80
CA ALA A 20 12.10 5.63 3.33
C ALA A 20 13.13 5.58 2.21
N ILE A 21 12.95 4.69 1.22
CA ILE A 21 13.84 4.57 0.08
C ILE A 21 13.83 5.83 -0.78
N LYS A 22 12.64 6.30 -1.13
CA LYS A 22 12.48 7.44 -2.06
C LYS A 22 12.94 8.75 -1.43
N HIS A 23 12.65 8.96 -0.15
CA HIS A 23 13.13 10.15 0.55
C HIS A 23 14.66 10.18 0.63
N SER A 24 15.29 9.05 0.92
CA SER A 24 16.76 8.97 0.98
C SER A 24 17.41 9.25 -0.37
N ALA A 25 16.78 8.79 -1.46
CA ALA A 25 17.32 8.98 -2.80
C ALA A 25 17.05 10.37 -3.37
N ARG A 26 15.90 10.95 -3.06
CA ARG A 26 15.41 12.21 -3.66
C ARG A 26 14.62 13.03 -2.64
N PRO A 27 15.30 13.58 -1.60
CA PRO A 27 14.60 14.26 -0.49
C PRO A 27 13.82 15.51 -0.94
N ASP A 28 14.26 16.17 -2.04
CA ASP A 28 13.55 17.33 -2.56
C ASP A 28 12.24 16.98 -3.25
N GLU A 29 12.16 15.79 -3.86
CA GLU A 29 10.95 15.32 -4.53
C GLU A 29 9.98 14.65 -3.57
N ILE A 30 10.50 13.99 -2.54
CA ILE A 30 9.71 13.29 -1.53
C ILE A 30 10.05 13.91 -0.18
N PRO A 31 9.40 15.02 0.20
CA PRO A 31 9.79 15.78 1.39
C PRO A 31 9.36 15.13 2.72
N VAL A 32 8.60 14.05 2.68
CA VAL A 32 8.12 13.34 3.86
C VAL A 32 9.07 12.20 4.20
N THR A 33 9.48 12.12 5.47
CA THR A 33 10.28 11.00 5.99
C THR A 33 9.37 9.85 6.43
N ALA A 34 9.94 8.64 6.54
CA ALA A 34 9.21 7.50 7.09
C ALA A 34 8.72 7.78 8.51
N GLU A 35 9.54 8.43 9.34
CA GLU A 35 9.14 8.79 10.70
C GLU A 35 7.93 9.72 10.72
N GLN A 36 7.93 10.74 9.87
CA GLN A 36 6.80 11.66 9.76
C GLN A 36 5.53 10.94 9.31
N MET A 37 5.64 10.03 8.36
CA MET A 37 4.50 9.25 7.87
C MET A 37 3.93 8.35 8.96
N ILE A 38 4.80 7.67 9.73
CA ILE A 38 4.37 6.82 10.84
C ILE A 38 3.63 7.66 11.90
N ARG A 39 4.18 8.82 12.23
CA ARG A 39 3.57 9.73 13.21
C ARG A 39 2.19 10.19 12.74
N PHE A 40 2.06 10.54 11.47
CA PHE A 40 0.78 10.91 10.87
C PHE A 40 -0.24 9.77 11.00
N CYS A 41 0.16 8.55 10.68
CA CYS A 41 -0.72 7.39 10.77
C CYS A 41 -1.20 7.16 12.20
N ARG A 42 -0.28 7.21 13.18
CA ARG A 42 -0.63 7.03 14.58
C ARG A 42 -1.59 8.12 15.09
N ASN A 43 -1.34 9.37 14.70
CA ASN A 43 -2.18 10.49 15.13
C ASN A 43 -3.56 10.48 14.44
N SER A 44 -3.66 9.85 13.29
CA SER A 44 -4.89 9.79 12.49
C SER A 44 -5.71 8.52 12.73
N GLY A 45 -5.26 7.64 13.61
CA GLY A 45 -5.96 6.36 13.86
C GLY A 45 -5.85 5.38 12.72
N ILE A 46 -4.80 5.48 11.90
CA ILE A 46 -4.53 4.56 10.79
C ILE A 46 -3.64 3.42 11.32
N TRP A 47 -4.08 2.19 11.09
CA TRP A 47 -3.38 1.01 11.60
C TRP A 47 -2.28 0.55 10.64
N GLU A 48 -1.28 -0.09 11.19
CA GLU A 48 -0.24 -0.74 10.39
C GLU A 48 -0.76 -2.08 9.86
N LEU A 49 -0.51 -2.35 8.58
CA LEU A 49 -0.70 -3.67 7.98
C LEU A 49 0.68 -4.24 7.63
N PRO A 50 1.24 -5.12 8.46
CA PRO A 50 2.54 -5.71 8.20
C PRO A 50 2.52 -6.62 6.97
N VAL A 51 3.63 -6.64 6.21
CA VAL A 51 3.83 -7.61 5.15
C VAL A 51 4.17 -8.97 5.77
N GLN A 52 3.36 -9.97 5.45
CA GLN A 52 3.53 -11.35 5.94
C GLN A 52 3.92 -12.28 4.80
N PHE A 53 4.35 -13.49 5.13
CA PHE A 53 4.75 -14.49 4.12
C PHE A 53 3.66 -14.73 3.08
N ARG A 54 2.40 -14.85 3.49
CA ARG A 54 1.29 -15.07 2.57
C ARG A 54 1.09 -13.92 1.59
N HIS A 55 1.39 -12.69 2.00
CA HIS A 55 1.33 -11.54 1.11
C HIS A 55 2.43 -11.62 0.06
N SER A 56 3.66 -11.90 0.48
CA SER A 56 4.78 -12.03 -0.43
C SER A 56 4.60 -13.17 -1.43
N GLN A 57 4.06 -14.29 -0.96
CA GLN A 57 3.75 -15.43 -1.83
C GLN A 57 2.67 -15.09 -2.84
N ALA A 58 1.63 -14.37 -2.42
CA ALA A 58 0.51 -14.00 -3.28
C ALA A 58 0.92 -13.10 -4.45
N VAL A 59 1.99 -12.30 -4.29
CA VAL A 59 2.50 -11.46 -5.37
C VAL A 59 2.81 -12.27 -6.62
N SER A 60 3.34 -13.50 -6.46
CA SER A 60 3.74 -14.34 -7.59
C SER A 60 2.57 -14.80 -8.44
N SER A 61 1.35 -14.79 -7.91
CA SER A 61 0.14 -15.20 -8.64
C SER A 61 -0.66 -14.02 -9.22
N LEU A 62 -0.18 -12.79 -9.06
CA LEU A 62 -0.85 -11.63 -9.63
C LEU A 62 -0.63 -11.53 -11.13
N PRO A 63 -1.68 -11.15 -11.90
CA PRO A 63 -1.49 -10.81 -13.32
C PRO A 63 -0.54 -9.62 -13.48
N PRO A 64 0.12 -9.50 -14.65
CA PRO A 64 1.16 -8.48 -14.87
C PRO A 64 0.57 -7.13 -15.33
N HIS A 65 -0.38 -6.57 -14.59
CA HIS A 65 -0.99 -5.28 -14.93
C HIS A 65 -0.13 -4.09 -14.50
N HIS A 66 0.82 -4.30 -13.59
CA HIS A 66 1.71 -3.26 -13.10
C HIS A 66 3.08 -3.88 -12.78
N ASN A 67 4.14 -3.10 -12.97
CA ASN A 67 5.52 -3.57 -12.72
C ASN A 67 6.09 -3.12 -11.38
N ASP A 68 5.47 -2.13 -10.73
CA ASP A 68 5.99 -1.60 -9.47
C ASP A 68 5.78 -2.62 -8.35
N PRO A 69 6.86 -3.10 -7.70
CA PRO A 69 6.75 -4.12 -6.67
C PRO A 69 6.00 -3.64 -5.43
N PHE A 70 6.07 -2.35 -5.09
CA PHE A 70 5.34 -1.82 -3.95
C PHE A 70 3.84 -1.86 -4.21
N ASP A 71 3.40 -1.41 -5.38
CA ASP A 71 1.97 -1.43 -5.74
C ASP A 71 1.45 -2.86 -5.85
N ARG A 72 2.25 -3.77 -6.42
CA ARG A 72 1.87 -5.19 -6.48
C ARG A 72 1.72 -5.79 -5.08
N MET A 73 2.56 -5.41 -4.14
CA MET A 73 2.42 -5.85 -2.75
C MET A 73 1.11 -5.33 -2.13
N LEU A 74 0.75 -4.07 -2.38
CA LEU A 74 -0.52 -3.52 -1.87
C LEU A 74 -1.72 -4.29 -2.44
N VAL A 75 -1.69 -4.63 -3.73
CA VAL A 75 -2.73 -5.44 -4.36
C VAL A 75 -2.83 -6.81 -3.71
N ALA A 76 -1.69 -7.47 -3.48
CA ALA A 76 -1.66 -8.78 -2.83
C ALA A 76 -2.23 -8.71 -1.41
N GLN A 77 -1.85 -7.72 -0.64
CA GLN A 77 -2.36 -7.53 0.71
C GLN A 77 -3.88 -7.28 0.72
N ALA A 78 -4.36 -6.41 -0.15
CA ALA A 78 -5.79 -6.13 -0.25
C ALA A 78 -6.58 -7.38 -0.55
N ARG A 79 -6.12 -8.16 -1.53
CA ARG A 79 -6.79 -9.40 -1.95
C ARG A 79 -6.79 -10.45 -0.84
N GLU A 80 -5.65 -10.67 -0.19
CA GLU A 80 -5.51 -11.68 0.86
C GLU A 80 -6.27 -11.31 2.13
N GLU A 81 -6.33 -10.03 2.47
CA GLU A 81 -6.98 -9.56 3.70
C GLU A 81 -8.45 -9.20 3.49
N GLY A 82 -8.96 -9.24 2.27
CA GLY A 82 -10.33 -8.82 1.98
C GLY A 82 -10.55 -7.33 2.19
N LEU A 83 -9.55 -6.51 1.89
CA LEU A 83 -9.61 -5.06 2.03
C LEU A 83 -9.81 -4.39 0.68
N SER A 84 -10.34 -3.17 0.70
CA SER A 84 -10.34 -2.29 -0.48
C SER A 84 -9.02 -1.56 -0.55
N LEU A 85 -8.47 -1.42 -1.77
CA LEU A 85 -7.27 -0.63 -2.03
C LEU A 85 -7.69 0.69 -2.68
N LEU A 86 -7.45 1.80 -1.98
CA LEU A 86 -7.75 3.14 -2.48
C LEU A 86 -6.51 3.68 -3.19
N SER A 87 -6.64 3.99 -4.47
CA SER A 87 -5.52 4.45 -5.29
C SER A 87 -6.01 5.34 -6.42
N HIS A 88 -5.17 6.26 -6.90
CA HIS A 88 -5.44 6.95 -8.15
C HIS A 88 -4.49 6.55 -9.28
N ASP A 89 -3.85 5.39 -9.15
CA ASP A 89 -3.07 4.80 -10.22
C ASP A 89 -3.99 4.02 -11.16
N ARG A 90 -4.05 4.43 -12.43
CA ARG A 90 -4.93 3.85 -13.43
C ARG A 90 -4.54 2.44 -13.84
N GLN A 91 -3.37 1.97 -13.45
CA GLN A 91 -2.91 0.62 -13.76
C GLN A 91 -3.41 -0.42 -12.74
N LEU A 92 -3.97 0.01 -11.62
CA LEU A 92 -4.39 -0.90 -10.55
C LEU A 92 -5.82 -1.44 -10.67
N PRO A 93 -6.83 -0.68 -11.15
CA PRO A 93 -8.20 -1.21 -11.24
C PRO A 93 -8.35 -2.54 -11.98
N PRO A 94 -7.55 -2.87 -13.02
CA PRO A 94 -7.64 -4.18 -13.67
C PRO A 94 -7.41 -5.39 -12.77
N TYR A 95 -6.80 -5.20 -11.57
CA TYR A 95 -6.60 -6.31 -10.63
C TYR A 95 -7.89 -6.81 -9.98
N GLY A 96 -8.94 -6.00 -9.92
CA GLY A 96 -10.22 -6.42 -9.37
C GLY A 96 -11.06 -5.26 -8.85
N GLU A 97 -12.31 -5.59 -8.50
CA GLU A 97 -13.26 -4.60 -7.98
C GLU A 97 -12.87 -4.08 -6.59
N PHE A 98 -12.00 -4.77 -5.88
CA PHE A 98 -11.51 -4.31 -4.59
C PHE A 98 -10.58 -3.08 -4.72
N VAL A 99 -10.09 -2.78 -5.91
CA VAL A 99 -9.33 -1.55 -6.17
C VAL A 99 -10.34 -0.43 -6.46
N ILE A 100 -10.32 0.59 -5.62
CA ILE A 100 -11.19 1.75 -5.74
C ILE A 100 -10.36 2.92 -6.24
N PHE A 101 -10.68 3.41 -7.43
CA PHE A 101 -10.02 4.58 -8.01
C PHE A 101 -10.56 5.85 -7.35
N VAL A 102 -9.68 6.66 -6.82
CA VAL A 102 -10.03 7.90 -6.11
C VAL A 102 -9.33 9.12 -6.70
#